data_d7664d8899f0b982e66c2f15eb7f7ec7
#
_entry.id   d7664d8899f0b982e66c2f15eb7f7ec7
#
_cell.length_a   1.000
_cell.length_b   1.000
_cell.length_c   1.000
_cell.angle_alpha   90.00
_cell.angle_beta   90.00
_cell.angle_gamma   90.00
#
_symmetry.space_group_name_H-M   'P 1'
#
loop_
_entity.id
_entity.type
_entity.pdbx_description
1 polymer ?
#
loop_
_entity_poly.entity_id
_entity_poly.type
_entity_poly.pdbx_seq_one_letter_code
_entity_poly.pdbx_strand_id
1 'polypeptide(L)'
;QVWYGAHAGDHFIYPDCRPEFLSAMNAVAQICHTFPISVEAPFLNYSKAEIVKIGLDLGIDYSKTWTCYEGQDQACGKCGSCNERLEAFALNNTADPLTYQG
;
A
#
# COMPACT_ATOMS: atom_id res chain seq x y z
N GLN A 1 -12.99 -12.93 -6.30
CA GLN A 1 -11.64 -12.56 -5.86
C GLN A 1 -11.70 -11.55 -4.72
N VAL A 2 -10.76 -11.67 -3.80
CA VAL A 2 -10.53 -10.67 -2.74
C VAL A 2 -9.14 -10.09 -2.98
N TRP A 3 -9.03 -8.77 -3.08
CA TRP A 3 -7.76 -8.09 -3.31
C TRP A 3 -7.36 -7.30 -2.06
N TYR A 4 -6.08 -7.29 -1.74
CA TYR A 4 -5.55 -6.42 -0.68
C TYR A 4 -4.21 -5.80 -1.12
N GLY A 5 -3.85 -4.71 -0.45
CA GLY A 5 -2.79 -3.81 -0.92
C GLY A 5 -1.40 -4.07 -0.37
N ALA A 6 -1.08 -5.32 -0.03
CA ALA A 6 0.27 -5.66 0.45
C ALA A 6 1.33 -5.33 -0.62
N HIS A 7 2.46 -4.80 -0.21
CA HIS A 7 3.58 -4.48 -1.08
C HIS A 7 4.93 -4.81 -0.43
N ALA A 8 5.99 -4.78 -1.23
CA ALA A 8 7.31 -5.28 -0.81
C ALA A 8 7.92 -4.51 0.37
N GLY A 9 7.66 -3.21 0.48
CA GLY A 9 8.20 -2.39 1.56
C GLY A 9 7.76 -2.81 2.96
N ASP A 10 6.63 -3.49 3.08
CA ASP A 10 6.05 -3.90 4.37
C ASP A 10 6.40 -5.33 4.78
N HIS A 11 7.14 -6.09 3.95
CA HIS A 11 7.45 -7.49 4.25
C HIS A 11 8.19 -7.67 5.58
N PHE A 12 9.08 -6.74 5.94
CA PHE A 12 9.85 -6.82 7.18
C PHE A 12 9.09 -6.31 8.41
N ILE A 13 8.03 -5.55 8.20
CA ILE A 13 7.29 -4.87 9.27
C ILE A 13 6.04 -5.66 9.64
N TYR A 14 5.27 -6.11 8.65
CA TYR A 14 3.97 -6.75 8.86
C TYR A 14 3.96 -8.17 8.31
N PRO A 15 3.75 -9.17 9.18
CA PRO A 15 3.68 -10.58 8.73
C PRO A 15 2.59 -10.82 7.68
N ASP A 16 1.46 -10.12 7.77
CA ASP A 16 0.34 -10.28 6.84
C ASP A 16 0.57 -9.62 5.46
N CYS A 17 1.70 -8.93 5.29
CA CYS A 17 2.12 -8.42 4.00
C CYS A 17 3.12 -9.33 3.27
N ARG A 18 3.45 -10.47 3.84
CA ARG A 18 4.45 -11.40 3.29
C ARG A 18 3.84 -12.40 2.32
N PRO A 19 4.64 -12.91 1.35
CA PRO A 19 4.16 -13.92 0.39
C PRO A 19 3.55 -15.16 1.04
N GLU A 20 4.13 -15.66 2.13
CA GLU A 20 3.62 -16.83 2.85
C GLU A 20 2.24 -16.60 3.45
N PHE A 21 1.91 -15.38 3.87
CA PHE A 21 0.56 -15.05 4.33
C PHE A 21 -0.44 -15.16 3.19
N LEU A 22 -0.12 -14.58 2.03
CA LEU A 22 -0.98 -14.67 0.84
C LEU A 22 -1.24 -16.12 0.46
N SER A 23 -0.20 -16.95 0.44
CA SER A 23 -0.30 -18.38 0.12
C SER A 23 -1.22 -19.10 1.11
N ALA A 24 -1.06 -18.87 2.41
CA ALA A 24 -1.88 -19.48 3.45
C ALA A 24 -3.34 -19.03 3.35
N MET A 25 -3.58 -17.74 3.10
CA MET A 25 -4.94 -17.22 2.94
C MET A 25 -5.64 -17.79 1.71
N ASN A 26 -4.91 -18.01 0.61
CA ASN A 26 -5.48 -18.68 -0.55
C ASN A 26 -5.86 -20.13 -0.24
N ALA A 27 -5.05 -20.84 0.52
CA ALA A 27 -5.39 -22.20 0.93
C ALA A 27 -6.70 -22.24 1.73
N VAL A 28 -6.88 -21.30 2.67
CA VAL A 28 -8.13 -21.16 3.43
C VAL A 28 -9.30 -20.77 2.49
N ALA A 29 -9.07 -19.80 1.61
CA ALA A 29 -10.11 -19.28 0.72
C ALA A 29 -10.66 -20.34 -0.24
N GLN A 30 -9.85 -21.34 -0.62
CA GLN A 30 -10.26 -22.42 -1.48
C GLN A 30 -11.33 -23.33 -0.83
N ILE A 31 -11.37 -23.38 0.50
CA ILE A 31 -12.23 -24.31 1.24
C ILE A 31 -13.24 -23.63 2.17
N CYS A 32 -13.25 -22.31 2.23
CA CYS A 32 -14.10 -21.57 3.18
C CYS A 32 -15.52 -21.31 2.67
N HIS A 33 -15.81 -21.66 1.41
CA HIS A 33 -17.12 -21.42 0.79
C HIS A 33 -17.49 -22.60 -0.13
N THR A 34 -18.73 -22.63 -0.59
CA THR A 34 -19.22 -23.68 -1.52
C THR A 34 -18.51 -23.65 -2.86
N PHE A 35 -17.95 -22.53 -3.27
CA PHE A 35 -17.09 -22.42 -4.44
C PHE A 35 -15.77 -21.73 -4.08
N PRO A 36 -14.67 -22.02 -4.81
CA PRO A 36 -13.38 -21.45 -4.51
C PRO A 36 -13.36 -19.93 -4.64
N ILE A 37 -12.69 -19.28 -3.68
CA ILE A 37 -12.42 -17.83 -3.69
C ILE A 37 -10.91 -17.65 -3.76
N SER A 38 -10.42 -16.75 -4.61
CA SER A 38 -9.00 -16.40 -4.64
C SER A 38 -8.74 -15.12 -3.88
N VAL A 39 -7.61 -15.07 -3.18
CA VAL A 39 -7.08 -13.86 -2.54
C VAL A 39 -5.89 -13.40 -3.37
N GLU A 40 -5.88 -12.13 -3.76
CA GLU A 40 -4.88 -11.57 -4.64
C GLU A 40 -4.20 -10.36 -3.98
N ALA A 41 -2.91 -10.24 -4.16
CA ALA A 41 -2.13 -9.06 -3.77
C ALA A 41 -1.35 -8.56 -5.00
N PRO A 42 -1.98 -7.74 -5.86
CA PRO A 42 -1.37 -7.36 -7.14
C PRO A 42 -0.03 -6.63 -7.01
N PHE A 43 0.21 -5.98 -5.87
CA PHE A 43 1.41 -5.19 -5.64
C PHE A 43 2.41 -5.86 -4.68
N LEU A 44 2.24 -7.15 -4.39
CA LEU A 44 3.01 -7.88 -3.38
C LEU A 44 4.53 -7.69 -3.53
N ASN A 45 5.03 -7.67 -4.76
CA ASN A 45 6.45 -7.56 -5.06
C ASN A 45 6.87 -6.17 -5.56
N TYR A 46 5.99 -5.20 -5.47
CA TYR A 46 6.27 -3.82 -5.90
C TYR A 46 6.69 -2.97 -4.72
N SER A 47 7.61 -2.05 -4.94
CA SER A 47 7.92 -1.00 -3.95
C SER A 47 6.81 0.04 -3.93
N LYS A 48 6.74 0.83 -2.86
CA LYS A 48 5.79 1.94 -2.81
C LYS A 48 6.05 2.96 -3.92
N ALA A 49 7.32 3.21 -4.23
CA ALA A 49 7.68 4.11 -5.34
C ALA A 49 7.12 3.63 -6.67
N GLU A 50 7.21 2.33 -6.95
CA GLU A 50 6.64 1.73 -8.16
C GLU A 50 5.11 1.86 -8.19
N ILE A 51 4.44 1.66 -7.05
CA ILE A 51 2.99 1.83 -6.93
C ILE A 51 2.59 3.27 -7.20
N VAL A 52 3.30 4.24 -6.61
CA VAL A 52 3.05 5.67 -6.85
C VAL A 52 3.22 6.00 -8.33
N LYS A 53 4.24 5.46 -8.97
CA LYS A 53 4.46 5.67 -10.41
C LYS A 53 3.28 5.17 -11.24
N ILE A 54 2.80 3.97 -10.94
CA ILE A 54 1.63 3.40 -11.63
C ILE A 54 0.42 4.32 -11.46
N GLY A 55 0.18 4.79 -10.24
CA GLY A 55 -0.92 5.71 -9.96
C GLY A 55 -0.80 7.05 -10.70
N LEU A 56 0.42 7.60 -10.75
CA LEU A 56 0.67 8.83 -11.51
C LEU A 56 0.39 8.62 -13.01
N ASP A 57 0.84 7.51 -13.57
CA ASP A 57 0.59 7.18 -14.97
C ASP A 57 -0.90 6.98 -15.27
N LEU A 58 -1.68 6.52 -14.28
CA LEU A 58 -3.14 6.37 -14.39
C LEU A 58 -3.91 7.67 -14.11
N GLY A 59 -3.24 8.74 -13.73
CA GLY A 59 -3.88 10.02 -13.41
C GLY A 59 -4.60 10.06 -12.07
N ILE A 60 -4.18 9.25 -11.10
CA ILE A 60 -4.76 9.25 -9.76
C ILE A 60 -4.47 10.59 -9.07
N ASP A 61 -5.52 11.19 -8.50
CA ASP A 61 -5.40 12.39 -7.68
C ASP A 61 -4.99 12.00 -6.26
N TYR A 62 -3.70 12.03 -5.98
CA TYR A 62 -3.15 11.66 -4.69
C TYR A 62 -3.50 12.63 -3.56
N SER A 63 -4.02 13.82 -3.86
CA SER A 63 -4.53 14.72 -2.81
C SER A 63 -5.73 14.15 -2.07
N LYS A 64 -6.38 13.14 -2.66
CA LYS A 64 -7.54 12.45 -2.08
C LYS A 64 -7.17 11.15 -1.40
N THR A 65 -5.89 10.86 -1.22
CA THR A 65 -5.40 9.64 -0.57
C THR A 65 -4.77 9.95 0.78
N TRP A 66 -4.73 8.95 1.66
CA TRP A 66 -4.26 9.15 3.03
C TRP A 66 -3.55 7.90 3.53
N THR A 67 -2.38 8.06 4.14
CA THR A 67 -1.63 6.95 4.75
C THR A 67 -1.20 7.24 6.19
N CYS A 68 -1.30 8.47 6.65
CA CYS A 68 -0.81 8.88 7.97
C CYS A 68 -1.58 8.21 9.11
N TYR A 69 -0.86 7.71 10.13
CA TYR A 69 -1.46 7.09 11.31
C TYR A 69 -1.79 8.09 12.42
N GLU A 70 -1.17 9.26 12.45
CA GLU A 70 -1.22 10.17 13.60
C GLU A 70 -1.90 11.50 13.31
N GLY A 71 -1.92 11.95 12.08
CA GLY A 71 -2.56 13.21 11.71
C GLY A 71 -4.08 13.11 11.68
N GLN A 72 -4.75 14.26 11.73
CA GLN A 72 -6.21 14.36 11.63
C GLN A 72 -6.61 15.14 10.39
N ASP A 73 -6.52 16.47 10.46
CA ASP A 73 -6.83 17.32 9.29
C ASP A 73 -5.67 17.36 8.29
N GLN A 74 -4.46 17.27 8.79
CA GLN A 74 -3.23 17.23 7.99
C GLN A 74 -2.38 16.02 8.40
N ALA A 75 -1.68 15.45 7.44
CA ALA A 75 -0.74 14.37 7.71
C ALA A 75 0.42 14.89 8.57
N CYS A 76 0.90 14.06 9.50
CA CYS A 76 1.92 14.51 10.45
C CYS A 76 3.31 14.74 9.83
N GLY A 77 3.61 14.07 8.71
CA GLY A 77 4.91 14.17 8.05
C GLY A 77 6.06 13.48 8.77
N LYS A 78 5.80 12.77 9.86
CA LYS A 78 6.84 12.22 10.75
C LYS A 78 6.71 10.72 11.01
N CYS A 79 5.49 10.16 10.93
CA CYS A 79 5.33 8.72 11.17
C CYS A 79 5.96 7.90 10.03
N GLY A 80 6.18 6.62 10.28
CA GLY A 80 6.78 5.74 9.29
C GLY A 80 6.05 5.74 7.96
N SER A 81 4.72 5.77 8.01
CA SER A 81 3.88 5.80 6.81
C SER A 81 4.04 7.10 6.01
N CYS A 82 4.13 8.25 6.70
CA CYS A 82 4.39 9.53 6.03
C CYS A 82 5.78 9.55 5.40
N ASN A 83 6.80 9.07 6.12
CA ASN A 83 8.17 9.02 5.60
C ASN A 83 8.24 8.14 4.34
N GLU A 84 7.60 6.99 4.36
CA GLU A 84 7.56 6.07 3.22
C GLU A 84 6.85 6.70 2.02
N ARG A 85 5.74 7.39 2.27
CA ARG A 85 5.00 8.08 1.23
C ARG A 85 5.81 9.21 0.59
N LEU A 86 6.42 10.06 1.43
CA LEU A 86 7.25 11.17 0.95
C LEU A 86 8.45 10.68 0.15
N GLU A 87 9.09 9.61 0.60
CA GLU A 87 10.19 8.97 -0.12
C GLU A 87 9.72 8.45 -1.49
N ALA A 88 8.56 7.80 -1.54
CA ALA A 88 8.01 7.27 -2.79
C ALA A 88 7.76 8.38 -3.82
N PHE A 89 7.23 9.52 -3.39
CA PHE A 89 7.05 10.68 -4.28
C PHE A 89 8.39 11.27 -4.72
N ALA A 90 9.35 11.39 -3.80
CA ALA A 90 10.69 11.90 -4.12
C ALA A 90 11.39 11.04 -5.17
N LEU A 91 11.29 9.71 -5.06
CA LEU A 91 11.85 8.76 -6.02
C LEU A 91 11.21 8.88 -7.40
N ASN A 92 10.01 9.42 -7.49
CA ASN A 92 9.32 9.69 -8.75
C ASN A 92 9.51 11.15 -9.22
N ASN A 93 10.38 11.91 -8.58
CA ASN A 93 10.63 13.33 -8.90
C ASN A 93 9.36 14.16 -8.92
N THR A 94 8.41 13.86 -8.05
CA THR A 94 7.10 14.49 -7.98
C THR A 94 6.82 14.91 -6.53
N ALA A 95 6.27 16.09 -6.32
CA ALA A 95 5.87 16.53 -4.99
C ALA A 95 4.57 15.83 -4.58
N ASP A 96 4.52 15.40 -3.32
CA ASP A 96 3.28 14.87 -2.73
C ASP A 96 2.26 16.02 -2.61
N PRO A 97 1.05 15.87 -3.16
CA PRO A 97 0.04 16.93 -3.10
C PRO A 97 -0.64 17.10 -1.74
N LEU A 98 -0.41 16.20 -0.78
CA LEU A 98 -0.98 16.34 0.56
C LEU A 98 -0.39 17.52 1.31
N THR A 99 -1.21 18.12 2.19
CA THR A 99 -0.77 19.13 3.14
C THR A 99 -0.28 18.45 4.42
N TYR A 100 0.89 18.83 4.86
CA TYR A 100 1.52 18.27 6.08
C TYR A 100 1.56 19.30 7.19
N GLN A 101 1.57 18.82 8.42
CA GLN A 101 1.74 19.66 9.61
C GLN A 101 3.11 20.34 9.56
N GLY A 102 3.17 21.57 10.02
CA GLY A 102 4.41 22.36 10.09
C GLY A 102 5.42 21.92 11.12
#